data_6e52bbf5b3187b986d623f3669a7a506
#
_entry.id   6e52bbf5b3187b986d623f3669a7a506
#
_cell.length_a   1.000
_cell.length_b   1.000
_cell.length_c   1.000
_cell.angle_alpha   90.00
_cell.angle_beta   90.00
_cell.angle_gamma   90.00
#
_symmetry.space_group_name_H-M   'P 1'
#
loop_
_entity.id
_entity.type
_entity.pdbx_description
1 polymer ?
#
loop_
_entity_poly.entity_id
_entity_poly.type
_entity_poly.pdbx_seq_one_letter_code
_entity_poly.pdbx_strand_id
1 'polypeptide(L)'
;MKYYVVIIFSYIVLSGCRTETRNKEPKEIISFQKEEPYISISRDKYKDQLYGFWLGECIANWTGLVTEMDKIGNIGEIKTGNFYTREDWGKPDQPSIWGEGIPSDLSSTIDFVYKDTNEIWGSDDDTDIEYMYQHLLYTYGNTILSPIQIRDGWLKHIKHEEENFLWVSNQKAFDLMKEGVLPPETGTPKNNEYFEMIDAQLTTEIFGLFAPARPDVALKIAYLPIQTTAREESEYIAKFYVTMYSLVSKTNPNKTISQQMYWMANQAREVLPDSSYAAQMFDYTKKLFESGIQWEQTRDSIYFRYQVNQEDGYDITSKNLYCNGCFAAGINFAASLVSMFYGEGDIVKTIKIGTLTGWDSDNPTATWGGLIGFMIGKEGIEKAFNRKFSNKYNIHRTRQNFPNGGIDSFENMAEKGLIVTDRVVKEEMGGTIDLEKNIWIIPLKESK
;
A
#
# COMPACT_ATOMS: atom_id res chain seq x y z
N MET A 1 -19.11 -77.11 17.86
CA MET A 1 -18.97 -78.03 19.08
C MET A 1 -18.80 -77.14 20.27
N LYS A 2 -19.76 -77.34 21.19
CA LYS A 2 -19.84 -76.99 22.61
C LYS A 2 -20.11 -75.54 23.02
N TYR A 3 -21.36 -75.39 23.39
CA TYR A 3 -22.02 -74.46 24.27
C TYR A 3 -21.36 -74.34 25.65
N TYR A 4 -21.47 -73.22 26.33
CA TYR A 4 -21.92 -73.18 27.75
C TYR A 4 -22.62 -71.84 28.03
N VAL A 5 -23.90 -71.99 28.42
CA VAL A 5 -24.79 -71.03 29.05
C VAL A 5 -24.55 -71.05 30.53
N VAL A 6 -24.48 -69.94 31.21
CA VAL A 6 -24.71 -69.83 32.66
C VAL A 6 -25.62 -68.68 32.97
N ILE A 7 -26.78 -69.02 33.47
CA ILE A 7 -27.84 -68.18 34.08
C ILE A 7 -27.55 -68.26 35.61
N ILE A 8 -27.62 -67.10 36.31
CA ILE A 8 -27.97 -67.08 37.77
C ILE A 8 -28.49 -65.65 38.14
N PHE A 9 -29.74 -65.68 38.46
CA PHE A 9 -30.56 -65.25 39.57
C PHE A 9 -30.45 -63.87 40.19
N SER A 10 -31.68 -63.32 40.22
CA SER A 10 -32.16 -62.09 40.88
C SER A 10 -32.03 -62.19 42.41
N TYR A 11 -31.80 -61.01 43.01
CA TYR A 11 -32.33 -60.74 44.36
C TYR A 11 -32.93 -59.31 44.36
N ILE A 12 -34.24 -59.29 44.65
CA ILE A 12 -35.01 -58.08 44.94
C ILE A 12 -34.85 -57.84 46.43
N VAL A 13 -34.46 -56.59 46.79
CA VAL A 13 -34.66 -56.08 48.14
C VAL A 13 -35.42 -54.74 48.04
N LEU A 14 -36.65 -54.77 48.49
CA LEU A 14 -37.46 -53.60 48.72
C LEU A 14 -37.07 -52.96 50.06
N SER A 15 -36.78 -51.67 50.10
CA SER A 15 -36.88 -50.91 51.33
C SER A 15 -37.04 -49.41 51.07
N GLY A 16 -38.16 -48.90 51.39
CA GLY A 16 -38.41 -47.67 52.13
C GLY A 16 -38.23 -46.31 51.45
N CYS A 17 -39.36 -45.73 51.06
CA CYS A 17 -39.49 -44.31 50.79
C CYS A 17 -38.98 -43.43 51.91
N ARG A 18 -38.12 -42.45 51.56
CA ARG A 18 -38.06 -41.15 52.20
C ARG A 18 -37.88 -40.09 51.13
N THR A 19 -38.87 -39.29 50.89
CA THR A 19 -38.87 -38.11 50.05
C THR A 19 -38.14 -36.99 50.76
N GLU A 20 -36.89 -36.69 50.33
CA GLU A 20 -36.26 -35.39 50.61
C GLU A 20 -36.35 -34.56 49.33
N THR A 21 -37.17 -33.54 49.41
CA THR A 21 -37.25 -32.45 48.43
C THR A 21 -35.95 -31.62 48.49
N ARG A 22 -34.98 -31.97 47.62
CA ARG A 22 -33.78 -31.14 47.40
C ARG A 22 -34.17 -30.04 46.39
N ASN A 23 -34.30 -28.79 46.88
CA ASN A 23 -34.34 -27.60 46.05
C ASN A 23 -33.10 -27.59 45.16
N LYS A 24 -33.29 -27.79 43.84
CA LYS A 24 -32.28 -27.50 42.83
C LYS A 24 -32.25 -25.99 42.66
N GLU A 25 -31.22 -25.34 43.20
CA GLU A 25 -30.80 -24.02 42.75
C GLU A 25 -30.62 -24.03 41.25
N PRO A 26 -31.08 -22.99 40.51
CA PRO A 26 -30.85 -22.89 39.09
C PRO A 26 -29.34 -22.74 38.90
N LYS A 27 -28.69 -23.66 38.16
CA LYS A 27 -27.33 -23.47 37.65
C LYS A 27 -27.42 -22.23 36.77
N GLU A 28 -26.84 -21.12 37.21
CA GLU A 28 -26.47 -20.01 36.33
C GLU A 28 -25.62 -20.58 35.18
N ILE A 29 -26.18 -20.55 33.99
CA ILE A 29 -25.43 -20.78 32.78
C ILE A 29 -24.62 -19.47 32.59
N ILE A 30 -23.39 -19.45 33.11
CA ILE A 30 -22.44 -18.43 32.77
C ILE A 30 -22.17 -18.64 31.26
N SER A 31 -22.87 -17.86 30.44
CA SER A 31 -22.50 -17.72 29.04
C SER A 31 -21.14 -17.03 29.02
N PHE A 32 -20.09 -17.78 28.77
CA PHE A 32 -18.84 -17.19 28.34
C PHE A 32 -19.11 -16.49 27.02
N GLN A 33 -19.41 -15.19 27.05
CA GLN A 33 -19.23 -14.36 25.89
C GLN A 33 -17.76 -14.44 25.57
N LYS A 34 -17.43 -15.05 24.44
CA LYS A 34 -16.08 -15.04 23.89
C LYS A 34 -15.75 -13.58 23.63
N GLU A 35 -14.88 -13.00 24.46
CA GLU A 35 -14.42 -11.63 24.24
C GLU A 35 -13.79 -11.59 22.84
N GLU A 36 -14.24 -10.64 22.01
CA GLU A 36 -13.60 -10.42 20.72
C GLU A 36 -12.15 -10.02 20.96
N PRO A 37 -11.19 -10.56 20.20
CA PRO A 37 -9.80 -10.20 20.35
C PRO A 37 -9.61 -8.72 19.98
N TYR A 38 -8.87 -7.99 20.81
CA TYR A 38 -8.54 -6.59 20.60
C TYR A 38 -7.05 -6.39 20.42
N ILE A 39 -6.67 -5.36 19.65
CA ILE A 39 -5.32 -4.84 19.63
C ILE A 39 -5.28 -3.45 20.28
N SER A 40 -4.22 -3.18 21.04
CA SER A 40 -3.95 -1.85 21.59
C SER A 40 -2.79 -1.21 20.88
N ILE A 41 -2.97 0.01 20.36
CA ILE A 41 -1.98 0.74 19.58
C ILE A 41 -1.75 2.12 20.23
N SER A 42 -0.49 2.46 20.51
CA SER A 42 -0.11 3.77 21.02
C SER A 42 -0.28 4.85 19.94
N ARG A 43 -1.02 5.90 20.24
CA ARG A 43 -1.27 7.02 19.33
C ARG A 43 -0.01 7.88 19.13
N ASP A 44 0.80 8.05 20.16
CA ASP A 44 2.08 8.79 20.04
C ASP A 44 3.05 8.05 19.13
N LYS A 45 3.19 6.74 19.33
CA LYS A 45 4.03 5.92 18.46
C LYS A 45 3.50 5.93 17.02
N TYR A 46 2.19 5.83 16.84
CA TYR A 46 1.57 5.85 15.53
C TYR A 46 1.79 7.18 14.80
N LYS A 47 1.72 8.29 15.52
CA LYS A 47 2.05 9.61 14.95
C LYS A 47 3.50 9.70 14.49
N ASP A 48 4.47 9.18 15.26
CA ASP A 48 5.87 9.10 14.82
C ASP A 48 6.04 8.19 13.60
N GLN A 49 5.29 7.10 13.55
CA GLN A 49 5.25 6.20 12.39
C GLN A 49 4.65 6.90 11.15
N LEU A 50 3.58 7.68 11.27
CA LEU A 50 3.04 8.50 10.17
C LEU A 50 4.05 9.56 9.70
N TYR A 51 4.82 10.16 10.61
CA TYR A 51 5.94 11.01 10.22
C TYR A 51 6.97 10.22 9.40
N GLY A 52 7.32 9.04 9.88
CA GLY A 52 8.26 8.14 9.18
C GLY A 52 7.76 7.72 7.81
N PHE A 53 6.45 7.49 7.64
CA PHE A 53 5.81 7.24 6.35
C PHE A 53 6.12 8.38 5.36
N TRP A 54 5.71 9.61 5.66
CA TRP A 54 5.90 10.76 4.77
C TRP A 54 7.37 11.05 4.45
N LEU A 55 8.26 10.96 5.45
CA LEU A 55 9.68 11.18 5.22
C LEU A 55 10.30 10.06 4.37
N GLY A 56 9.97 8.81 4.66
CA GLY A 56 10.49 7.66 3.94
C GLY A 56 10.03 7.63 2.49
N GLU A 57 8.77 7.96 2.26
CA GLU A 57 8.15 8.08 0.94
C GLU A 57 8.83 9.20 0.12
N CYS A 58 8.98 10.41 0.67
CA CYS A 58 9.66 11.51 -0.02
C CYS A 58 11.12 11.18 -0.39
N ILE A 59 11.92 10.58 0.51
CA ILE A 59 13.29 10.18 0.19
C ILE A 59 13.30 9.17 -0.96
N ALA A 60 12.39 8.22 -0.90
CA ALA A 60 12.34 7.11 -1.84
C ALA A 60 11.82 7.55 -3.21
N ASN A 61 10.72 8.29 -3.26
CA ASN A 61 10.17 8.86 -4.48
C ASN A 61 11.22 9.72 -5.22
N TRP A 62 11.80 10.73 -4.54
CA TRP A 62 12.78 11.61 -5.17
C TRP A 62 14.05 10.87 -5.62
N THR A 63 14.40 9.77 -4.99
CA THR A 63 15.50 8.92 -5.43
C THR A 63 15.12 8.08 -6.64
N GLY A 64 13.91 7.53 -6.67
CA GLY A 64 13.37 6.77 -7.79
C GLY A 64 13.18 7.61 -9.06
N LEU A 65 12.73 8.87 -8.90
CA LEU A 65 12.59 9.84 -10.00
C LEU A 65 13.87 10.08 -10.80
N VAL A 66 15.06 9.77 -10.26
CA VAL A 66 16.31 9.91 -11.01
C VAL A 66 16.34 9.00 -12.23
N THR A 67 15.77 7.80 -12.12
CA THR A 67 15.82 6.76 -13.17
C THR A 67 14.45 6.43 -13.77
N GLU A 68 13.44 7.25 -13.44
CA GLU A 68 12.07 7.05 -13.92
C GLU A 68 12.04 6.99 -15.46
N MET A 69 11.48 5.91 -15.99
CA MET A 69 11.35 5.64 -17.43
C MET A 69 12.66 5.59 -18.24
N ASP A 70 13.82 5.52 -17.60
CA ASP A 70 15.10 5.31 -18.30
C ASP A 70 15.15 3.93 -18.95
N LYS A 71 14.61 2.94 -18.28
CA LYS A 71 14.68 1.52 -18.66
C LYS A 71 13.30 0.87 -18.62
N ILE A 72 12.70 0.72 -19.81
CA ILE A 72 11.39 0.07 -19.98
C ILE A 72 11.46 -1.19 -20.87
N GLY A 73 12.67 -1.62 -21.24
CA GLY A 73 12.91 -2.75 -22.14
C GLY A 73 13.05 -2.34 -23.60
N ASN A 74 12.97 -3.33 -24.50
CA ASN A 74 13.25 -3.16 -25.93
C ASN A 74 12.10 -3.68 -26.80
N ILE A 75 10.88 -3.28 -26.52
CA ILE A 75 9.67 -3.69 -27.23
C ILE A 75 9.21 -2.56 -28.16
N GLY A 76 8.62 -2.93 -29.29
CA GLY A 76 8.10 -1.98 -30.25
C GLY A 76 9.19 -1.05 -30.80
N GLU A 77 8.88 0.24 -30.92
CA GLU A 77 9.79 1.27 -31.43
C GLU A 77 10.71 1.86 -30.35
N ILE A 78 10.27 1.82 -29.10
CA ILE A 78 11.04 2.35 -27.97
C ILE A 78 12.08 1.32 -27.52
N LYS A 79 13.34 1.72 -27.54
CA LYS A 79 14.48 0.88 -27.18
C LYS A 79 15.34 1.60 -26.15
N THR A 80 15.29 1.13 -24.90
CA THR A 80 16.04 1.75 -23.80
C THR A 80 17.34 1.02 -23.44
N GLY A 81 17.69 -0.03 -24.19
CA GLY A 81 18.87 -0.84 -23.94
C GLY A 81 18.69 -1.83 -22.79
N ASN A 82 19.79 -2.20 -22.17
CA ASN A 82 19.75 -3.10 -21.01
C ASN A 82 19.26 -2.37 -19.78
N PHE A 83 18.55 -3.09 -18.94
CA PHE A 83 18.17 -2.59 -17.62
C PHE A 83 19.42 -2.34 -16.75
N TYR A 84 19.28 -1.46 -15.76
CA TYR A 84 20.31 -1.20 -14.76
C TYR A 84 20.62 -2.45 -13.92
N THR A 85 21.82 -2.48 -13.37
CA THR A 85 22.30 -3.49 -12.44
C THR A 85 22.78 -2.80 -11.15
N ARG A 86 23.09 -3.57 -10.12
CA ARG A 86 23.69 -3.03 -8.89
C ARG A 86 24.98 -2.23 -9.12
N GLU A 87 25.68 -2.49 -10.21
CA GLU A 87 26.91 -1.80 -10.59
C GLU A 87 26.66 -0.38 -11.15
N ASP A 88 25.41 -0.04 -11.44
CA ASP A 88 25.06 1.27 -11.98
C ASP A 88 24.78 2.32 -10.89
N TRP A 89 24.63 1.89 -9.63
CA TRP A 89 24.54 2.82 -8.50
C TRP A 89 25.78 3.68 -8.37
N GLY A 90 25.62 5.00 -8.32
CA GLY A 90 26.69 6.00 -8.28
C GLY A 90 27.29 6.32 -9.66
N LYS A 91 26.81 5.71 -10.74
CA LYS A 91 27.19 6.07 -12.11
C LYS A 91 26.33 7.21 -12.66
N PRO A 92 26.76 7.85 -13.75
CA PRO A 92 25.96 8.84 -14.43
C PRO A 92 24.59 8.28 -14.82
N ASP A 93 23.57 9.09 -14.60
CA ASP A 93 22.22 8.83 -15.03
C ASP A 93 22.11 8.78 -16.56
N GLN A 94 21.10 8.11 -17.09
CA GLN A 94 20.81 7.99 -18.51
C GLN A 94 19.48 8.67 -18.85
N PRO A 95 19.28 9.09 -20.12
CA PRO A 95 18.05 9.73 -20.50
C PRO A 95 16.83 8.81 -20.35
N SER A 96 15.74 9.35 -19.81
CA SER A 96 14.42 8.70 -19.84
C SER A 96 13.85 8.66 -21.27
N ILE A 97 12.74 7.95 -21.45
CA ILE A 97 12.04 7.89 -22.76
C ILE A 97 11.53 9.27 -23.23
N TRP A 98 11.41 10.24 -22.33
CA TRP A 98 11.06 11.62 -22.65
C TRP A 98 12.28 12.52 -22.80
N GLY A 99 13.43 12.04 -22.31
CA GLY A 99 14.66 12.82 -22.24
C GLY A 99 15.25 13.02 -23.62
N GLU A 100 15.46 14.25 -23.97
CA GLU A 100 16.16 14.68 -25.16
C GLU A 100 17.70 14.47 -25.02
N GLY A 101 18.11 13.37 -24.41
CA GLY A 101 19.50 13.05 -24.10
C GLY A 101 20.02 13.73 -22.83
N ILE A 102 19.15 14.17 -21.96
CA ILE A 102 19.47 14.90 -20.71
C ILE A 102 19.24 13.96 -19.53
N PRO A 103 20.23 13.78 -18.60
CA PRO A 103 19.99 13.15 -17.31
C PRO A 103 18.93 13.90 -16.49
N SER A 104 18.35 13.23 -15.48
CA SER A 104 17.43 13.86 -14.54
C SER A 104 18.01 15.15 -13.94
N ASP A 105 17.19 16.21 -13.88
CA ASP A 105 17.56 17.49 -13.23
C ASP A 105 17.68 17.37 -11.70
N LEU A 106 17.25 16.26 -11.13
CA LEU A 106 17.34 15.97 -9.69
C LEU A 106 18.74 15.53 -9.29
N SER A 107 19.38 14.74 -10.14
CA SER A 107 20.73 14.26 -9.95
C SER A 107 21.35 13.85 -11.30
N SER A 108 22.61 14.17 -11.50
CA SER A 108 23.38 13.70 -12.67
C SER A 108 23.93 12.29 -12.51
N THR A 109 23.73 11.69 -11.34
CA THR A 109 24.17 10.32 -11.00
C THR A 109 23.03 9.58 -10.32
N ILE A 110 22.99 8.26 -10.52
CA ILE A 110 22.03 7.38 -9.87
C ILE A 110 22.44 7.23 -8.40
N ASP A 111 21.92 8.11 -7.54
CA ASP A 111 22.21 8.15 -6.11
C ASP A 111 21.01 8.71 -5.35
N PHE A 112 21.06 8.62 -4.03
CA PHE A 112 20.02 9.19 -3.17
C PHE A 112 19.85 10.68 -3.35
N VAL A 113 18.61 11.11 -3.48
CA VAL A 113 18.23 12.52 -3.45
C VAL A 113 17.76 12.88 -2.06
N TYR A 114 18.37 13.91 -1.48
CA TYR A 114 18.08 14.36 -0.13
C TYR A 114 17.69 15.83 -0.08
N LYS A 115 16.92 16.19 0.95
CA LYS A 115 16.67 17.59 1.35
C LYS A 115 17.19 17.80 2.77
N ASP A 116 18.14 18.69 2.90
CA ASP A 116 18.69 19.07 4.19
C ASP A 116 17.68 19.90 5.01
N THR A 117 17.92 20.05 6.31
CA THR A 117 16.96 20.63 7.27
C THR A 117 16.47 22.04 6.96
N ASN A 118 17.17 22.78 6.13
CA ASN A 118 16.80 24.13 5.65
C ASN A 118 16.12 24.15 4.28
N GLU A 119 16.02 23.01 3.62
CA GLU A 119 15.35 22.85 2.32
C GLU A 119 13.88 22.42 2.48
N ILE A 120 13.19 22.19 1.36
CA ILE A 120 11.79 21.79 1.32
C ILE A 120 11.64 20.67 0.30
N TRP A 121 11.00 19.55 0.70
CA TRP A 121 10.58 18.49 -0.21
C TRP A 121 9.47 19.02 -1.13
N GLY A 122 9.58 18.77 -2.41
CA GLY A 122 8.46 18.98 -3.32
C GLY A 122 7.53 17.78 -3.30
N SER A 123 6.26 18.02 -3.59
CA SER A 123 5.32 16.95 -3.92
C SER A 123 5.61 16.38 -5.31
N ASP A 124 5.17 15.17 -5.52
CA ASP A 124 5.17 14.45 -6.77
C ASP A 124 3.88 13.61 -6.84
N ASP A 125 3.55 13.00 -7.97
CA ASP A 125 2.27 12.28 -8.12
C ASP A 125 2.16 11.06 -7.20
N ASP A 126 3.26 10.43 -6.83
CA ASP A 126 3.30 9.37 -5.82
C ASP A 126 3.03 9.83 -4.38
N THR A 127 3.08 11.12 -4.10
CA THR A 127 2.90 11.66 -2.74
C THR A 127 1.72 12.61 -2.61
N ASP A 128 1.33 13.26 -3.70
CA ASP A 128 0.45 14.42 -3.65
C ASP A 128 -1.05 14.08 -3.60
N ILE A 129 -1.48 13.02 -4.30
CA ILE A 129 -2.89 12.60 -4.27
C ILE A 129 -3.20 11.93 -2.94
N GLU A 130 -2.27 11.20 -2.35
CA GLU A 130 -2.40 10.69 -0.98
C GLU A 130 -2.54 11.81 0.05
N TYR A 131 -1.70 12.84 -0.05
CA TYR A 131 -1.82 14.06 0.76
C TYR A 131 -3.17 14.73 0.53
N MET A 132 -3.64 14.82 -0.72
CA MET A 132 -4.93 15.39 -1.07
C MET A 132 -6.09 14.59 -0.45
N TYR A 133 -6.08 13.26 -0.52
CA TYR A 133 -7.10 12.42 0.11
C TYR A 133 -7.11 12.57 1.63
N GLN A 134 -5.94 12.58 2.27
CA GLN A 134 -5.84 12.88 3.71
C GLN A 134 -6.44 14.24 4.05
N HIS A 135 -6.11 15.27 3.25
CA HIS A 135 -6.64 16.63 3.43
C HIS A 135 -8.17 16.68 3.30
N LEU A 136 -8.74 15.98 2.31
CA LEU A 136 -10.18 15.92 2.11
C LEU A 136 -10.88 15.23 3.29
N LEU A 137 -10.41 14.06 3.71
CA LEU A 137 -10.95 13.34 4.87
C LEU A 137 -10.88 14.20 6.15
N TYR A 138 -9.75 14.86 6.37
CA TYR A 138 -9.56 15.76 7.51
C TYR A 138 -10.54 16.94 7.48
N THR A 139 -10.65 17.62 6.33
CA THR A 139 -11.42 18.86 6.16
C THR A 139 -12.93 18.61 6.18
N TYR A 140 -13.39 17.57 5.49
CA TYR A 140 -14.82 17.20 5.52
C TYR A 140 -15.24 16.54 6.84
N GLY A 141 -14.30 16.04 7.63
CA GLY A 141 -14.62 15.34 8.86
C GLY A 141 -15.24 13.96 8.64
N ASN A 142 -15.02 13.36 7.47
CA ASN A 142 -15.59 12.07 7.07
C ASN A 142 -14.55 10.96 7.19
N THR A 143 -15.02 9.72 7.28
CA THR A 143 -14.21 8.50 7.18
C THR A 143 -14.23 7.92 5.75
N ILE A 144 -15.26 8.22 5.00
CA ILE A 144 -15.47 7.79 3.61
C ILE A 144 -15.83 9.02 2.77
N LEU A 145 -15.13 9.20 1.65
CA LEU A 145 -15.41 10.27 0.70
C LEU A 145 -16.56 9.87 -0.23
N SER A 146 -17.48 10.79 -0.48
CA SER A 146 -18.52 10.61 -1.50
C SER A 146 -17.99 10.91 -2.91
N PRO A 147 -18.66 10.42 -3.97
CA PRO A 147 -18.28 10.74 -5.37
C PRO A 147 -18.12 12.24 -5.63
N ILE A 148 -19.03 13.04 -5.06
CA ILE A 148 -19.02 14.51 -5.20
C ILE A 148 -17.80 15.11 -4.49
N GLN A 149 -17.48 14.63 -3.28
CA GLN A 149 -16.31 15.13 -2.53
C GLN A 149 -14.99 14.81 -3.23
N ILE A 150 -14.87 13.64 -3.86
CA ILE A 150 -13.70 13.30 -4.66
C ILE A 150 -13.61 14.24 -5.87
N ARG A 151 -14.67 14.33 -6.70
CA ARG A 151 -14.68 15.24 -7.85
C ARG A 151 -14.33 16.67 -7.45
N ASP A 152 -15.01 17.21 -6.45
CA ASP A 152 -14.84 18.61 -6.06
C ASP A 152 -13.43 18.87 -5.50
N GLY A 153 -12.87 17.89 -4.76
CA GLY A 153 -11.49 17.91 -4.29
C GLY A 153 -10.49 17.91 -5.46
N TRP A 154 -10.66 17.02 -6.42
CA TRP A 154 -9.81 16.94 -7.60
C TRP A 154 -9.88 18.23 -8.42
N LEU A 155 -11.09 18.72 -8.74
CA LEU A 155 -11.26 19.97 -9.51
C LEU A 155 -10.71 21.21 -8.79
N LYS A 156 -10.70 21.20 -7.46
CA LYS A 156 -10.17 22.31 -6.66
C LYS A 156 -8.65 22.28 -6.56
N HIS A 157 -8.06 21.11 -6.37
CA HIS A 157 -6.67 20.98 -5.97
C HIS A 157 -5.71 20.60 -7.09
N ILE A 158 -6.20 20.07 -8.20
CA ILE A 158 -5.41 19.80 -9.41
C ILE A 158 -5.39 21.03 -10.30
N LYS A 159 -4.25 21.36 -10.88
CA LYS A 159 -4.07 22.49 -11.77
C LYS A 159 -4.80 22.26 -13.10
N HIS A 160 -5.34 23.32 -13.70
CA HIS A 160 -6.13 23.23 -14.93
C HIS A 160 -5.43 23.84 -16.15
N GLU A 161 -4.64 24.90 -15.92
CA GLU A 161 -4.11 25.80 -16.97
C GLU A 161 -2.60 25.61 -17.21
N GLU A 162 -1.95 24.78 -16.41
CA GLU A 162 -0.52 24.50 -16.46
C GLU A 162 -0.23 23.02 -16.24
N GLU A 163 1.04 22.62 -16.25
CA GLU A 163 1.47 21.26 -15.92
C GLU A 163 0.82 20.78 -14.63
N ASN A 164 0.06 19.68 -14.70
CA ASN A 164 -0.75 19.17 -13.60
C ASN A 164 -0.22 17.87 -13.00
N PHE A 165 0.87 17.34 -13.54
CA PHE A 165 1.50 16.10 -13.04
C PHE A 165 0.50 14.94 -12.88
N LEU A 166 -0.46 14.85 -13.81
CA LEU A 166 -1.36 13.70 -13.95
C LEU A 166 -0.98 12.93 -15.20
N TRP A 167 -1.00 11.64 -15.08
CA TRP A 167 -0.70 10.72 -16.17
C TRP A 167 -1.90 9.80 -16.45
N VAL A 168 -1.87 9.15 -17.53
CA VAL A 168 -2.77 8.09 -18.04
C VAL A 168 -4.16 8.03 -17.38
N SER A 169 -4.41 7.12 -16.43
CA SER A 169 -5.75 6.94 -15.87
C SER A 169 -6.19 8.07 -14.92
N ASN A 170 -5.24 8.72 -14.22
CA ASN A 170 -5.51 9.91 -13.42
C ASN A 170 -5.93 11.09 -14.29
N GLN A 171 -5.19 11.37 -15.38
CA GLN A 171 -5.55 12.45 -16.32
C GLN A 171 -6.92 12.21 -16.94
N LYS A 172 -7.19 10.97 -17.39
CA LYS A 172 -8.48 10.63 -17.97
C LYS A 172 -9.63 10.79 -16.96
N ALA A 173 -9.45 10.33 -15.72
CA ALA A 173 -10.46 10.50 -14.68
C ALA A 173 -10.72 11.98 -14.35
N PHE A 174 -9.67 12.79 -14.30
CA PHE A 174 -9.77 14.24 -14.10
C PHE A 174 -10.58 14.93 -15.20
N ASP A 175 -10.29 14.61 -16.47
CA ASP A 175 -11.03 15.17 -17.61
C ASP A 175 -12.50 14.75 -17.58
N LEU A 176 -12.81 13.50 -17.27
CA LEU A 176 -14.18 13.03 -17.08
C LEU A 176 -14.89 13.77 -15.93
N MET A 177 -14.19 14.03 -14.82
CA MET A 177 -14.77 14.80 -13.71
C MET A 177 -15.07 16.28 -14.12
N LYS A 178 -14.24 16.88 -14.97
CA LYS A 178 -14.53 18.22 -15.57
C LYS A 178 -15.79 18.19 -16.41
N GLU A 179 -16.07 17.09 -17.08
CA GLU A 179 -17.30 16.86 -17.85
C GLU A 179 -18.52 16.49 -16.99
N GLY A 180 -18.34 16.35 -15.68
CA GLY A 180 -19.39 16.02 -14.71
C GLY A 180 -19.59 14.53 -14.44
N VAL A 181 -18.75 13.66 -14.98
CA VAL A 181 -18.74 12.22 -14.63
C VAL A 181 -18.20 12.06 -13.22
N LEU A 182 -18.85 11.25 -12.41
CA LEU A 182 -18.47 11.02 -11.02
C LEU A 182 -17.79 9.66 -10.83
N PRO A 183 -16.84 9.53 -9.89
CA PRO A 183 -16.44 8.20 -9.43
C PRO A 183 -17.66 7.43 -8.90
N PRO A 184 -17.75 6.13 -9.12
CA PRO A 184 -16.77 5.24 -9.70
C PRO A 184 -16.79 5.15 -11.24
N GLU A 185 -17.65 5.89 -11.94
CA GLU A 185 -17.78 5.81 -13.40
C GLU A 185 -16.54 6.31 -14.15
N THR A 186 -15.73 7.18 -13.52
CA THR A 186 -14.48 7.72 -14.08
C THR A 186 -13.39 6.68 -14.30
N GLY A 187 -13.42 5.55 -13.57
CA GLY A 187 -12.44 4.47 -13.70
C GLY A 187 -12.99 3.23 -14.43
N THR A 188 -14.20 3.28 -15.00
CA THR A 188 -14.75 2.11 -15.71
C THR A 188 -14.08 1.90 -17.06
N PRO A 189 -13.90 0.64 -17.54
CA PRO A 189 -13.32 0.36 -18.86
C PRO A 189 -14.02 1.08 -20.03
N LYS A 190 -15.30 1.37 -19.85
CA LYS A 190 -16.11 2.09 -20.85
C LYS A 190 -15.70 3.55 -21.00
N ASN A 191 -15.32 4.20 -19.89
CA ASN A 191 -15.08 5.65 -19.84
C ASN A 191 -13.59 5.98 -19.80
N ASN A 192 -12.75 5.06 -19.29
CA ASN A 192 -11.33 5.24 -19.09
C ASN A 192 -10.56 4.05 -19.66
N GLU A 193 -10.03 4.20 -20.86
CA GLU A 193 -9.23 3.19 -21.55
C GLU A 193 -7.95 2.81 -20.80
N TYR A 194 -7.52 3.64 -19.84
CA TYR A 194 -6.32 3.45 -19.04
C TYR A 194 -6.59 2.79 -17.68
N PHE A 195 -7.75 2.17 -17.48
CA PHE A 195 -8.19 1.61 -16.20
C PHE A 195 -7.27 0.52 -15.60
N GLU A 196 -6.36 -0.04 -16.39
CA GLU A 196 -5.33 -1.01 -15.95
C GLU A 196 -3.96 -0.37 -15.71
N MET A 197 -3.87 0.97 -15.68
CA MET A 197 -2.62 1.68 -15.40
C MET A 197 -2.36 1.84 -13.89
N ILE A 198 -1.17 2.28 -13.56
CA ILE A 198 -0.59 2.25 -12.22
C ILE A 198 -1.28 3.18 -11.20
N ASP A 199 -1.95 4.22 -11.65
CA ASP A 199 -2.33 5.39 -10.85
C ASP A 199 -3.06 5.10 -9.52
N ALA A 200 -3.91 4.07 -9.45
CA ALA A 200 -4.59 3.75 -8.19
C ALA A 200 -3.67 3.16 -7.14
N GLN A 201 -2.62 2.43 -7.54
CA GLN A 201 -1.70 1.81 -6.58
C GLN A 201 -0.76 2.83 -5.92
N LEU A 202 -0.40 3.92 -6.62
CA LEU A 202 0.46 4.97 -6.10
C LEU A 202 -0.29 6.08 -5.34
N THR A 203 -1.61 6.07 -5.33
CA THR A 203 -2.41 7.17 -4.75
C THR A 203 -3.31 6.74 -3.60
N THR A 204 -3.36 5.46 -3.25
CA THR A 204 -4.36 4.95 -2.31
C THR A 204 -3.83 4.11 -1.15
N GLU A 205 -2.56 3.80 -1.07
CA GLU A 205 -1.98 2.97 -0.01
C GLU A 205 -2.14 3.58 1.39
N ILE A 206 -2.12 4.91 1.51
CA ILE A 206 -2.33 5.63 2.78
C ILE A 206 -3.65 5.24 3.48
N PHE A 207 -4.68 4.83 2.74
CA PHE A 207 -5.93 4.36 3.33
C PHE A 207 -5.73 3.13 4.22
N GLY A 208 -4.70 2.33 3.97
CA GLY A 208 -4.28 1.25 4.86
C GLY A 208 -3.87 1.78 6.24
N LEU A 209 -3.15 2.91 6.29
CA LEU A 209 -2.73 3.53 7.54
C LEU A 209 -3.90 4.19 8.30
N PHE A 210 -4.98 4.58 7.63
CA PHE A 210 -6.17 5.09 8.34
C PHE A 210 -6.99 4.00 9.03
N ALA A 211 -6.74 2.73 8.70
CA ALA A 211 -7.43 1.58 9.28
C ALA A 211 -6.45 0.55 9.85
N PRO A 212 -5.71 0.88 10.95
CA PRO A 212 -4.66 0.04 11.50
C PRO A 212 -5.16 -1.35 11.92
N ALA A 213 -4.47 -2.40 11.45
CA ALA A 213 -4.75 -3.81 11.72
C ALA A 213 -6.13 -4.33 11.23
N ARG A 214 -6.85 -3.54 10.42
CA ARG A 214 -8.20 -3.85 9.92
C ARG A 214 -8.27 -3.68 8.39
N PRO A 215 -7.67 -4.61 7.60
CA PRO A 215 -7.72 -4.55 6.13
C PRO A 215 -9.14 -4.50 5.56
N ASP A 216 -10.10 -5.15 6.21
CA ASP A 216 -11.51 -5.11 5.82
C ASP A 216 -12.09 -3.68 5.84
N VAL A 217 -11.71 -2.88 6.83
CA VAL A 217 -12.10 -1.47 6.93
C VAL A 217 -11.26 -0.60 5.98
N ALA A 218 -9.96 -0.86 5.87
CA ALA A 218 -9.09 -0.16 4.93
C ALA A 218 -9.61 -0.25 3.49
N LEU A 219 -9.94 -1.46 3.04
CA LEU A 219 -10.53 -1.69 1.71
C LEU A 219 -11.89 -1.04 1.53
N LYS A 220 -12.70 -0.94 2.59
CA LYS A 220 -14.00 -0.26 2.55
C LYS A 220 -13.82 1.25 2.32
N ILE A 221 -12.91 1.90 3.05
CA ILE A 221 -12.69 3.35 2.94
C ILE A 221 -11.91 3.74 1.68
N ALA A 222 -11.05 2.85 1.16
CA ALA A 222 -10.31 3.03 -0.08
C ALA A 222 -11.12 2.69 -1.34
N TYR A 223 -12.28 2.06 -1.22
CA TYR A 223 -13.05 1.54 -2.35
C TYR A 223 -13.26 2.57 -3.47
N LEU A 224 -13.81 3.72 -3.12
CA LEU A 224 -14.11 4.74 -4.12
C LEU A 224 -12.87 5.49 -4.65
N PRO A 225 -11.89 5.86 -3.82
CA PRO A 225 -10.59 6.33 -4.29
C PRO A 225 -9.92 5.41 -5.31
N ILE A 226 -9.84 4.11 -5.04
CA ILE A 226 -9.31 3.13 -5.99
C ILE A 226 -10.12 3.13 -7.29
N GLN A 227 -11.44 3.07 -7.18
CA GLN A 227 -12.32 3.00 -8.34
C GLN A 227 -12.49 4.34 -9.09
N THR A 228 -11.84 5.39 -8.64
CA THR A 228 -11.76 6.65 -9.38
C THR A 228 -11.02 6.47 -10.71
N THR A 229 -10.00 5.59 -10.74
CA THR A 229 -9.12 5.38 -11.89
C THR A 229 -8.96 3.91 -12.31
N ALA A 230 -9.23 2.94 -11.43
CA ALA A 230 -8.87 1.54 -11.63
C ALA A 230 -10.05 0.57 -11.62
N ARG A 231 -9.92 -0.50 -12.39
CA ARG A 231 -10.77 -1.69 -12.38
C ARG A 231 -9.96 -2.94 -12.64
N GLU A 232 -10.57 -4.08 -12.35
CA GLU A 232 -9.98 -5.39 -12.61
C GLU A 232 -8.63 -5.56 -11.95
N GLU A 233 -7.59 -5.88 -12.69
CA GLU A 233 -6.26 -6.20 -12.16
C GLU A 233 -5.61 -5.02 -11.41
N SER A 234 -5.71 -3.81 -11.92
CA SER A 234 -5.16 -2.62 -11.25
C SER A 234 -5.89 -2.31 -9.93
N GLU A 235 -7.20 -2.59 -9.87
CA GLU A 235 -7.97 -2.53 -8.62
C GLU A 235 -7.48 -3.57 -7.61
N TYR A 236 -7.19 -4.81 -8.05
CA TYR A 236 -6.66 -5.85 -7.16
C TYR A 236 -5.28 -5.48 -6.63
N ILE A 237 -4.42 -4.94 -7.48
CA ILE A 237 -3.08 -4.47 -7.09
C ILE A 237 -3.16 -3.33 -6.07
N ALA A 238 -3.99 -2.31 -6.29
CA ALA A 238 -4.19 -1.24 -5.32
C ALA A 238 -4.71 -1.78 -3.97
N LYS A 239 -5.64 -2.74 -3.98
CA LYS A 239 -6.11 -3.43 -2.77
C LYS A 239 -5.00 -4.20 -2.06
N PHE A 240 -4.06 -4.78 -2.79
CA PHE A 240 -2.88 -5.43 -2.20
C PHE A 240 -2.07 -4.45 -1.36
N TYR A 241 -1.74 -3.27 -1.89
CA TYR A 241 -0.99 -2.25 -1.17
C TYR A 241 -1.75 -1.71 0.04
N VAL A 242 -3.01 -1.34 -0.12
CA VAL A 242 -3.87 -0.92 1.01
C VAL A 242 -3.91 -1.97 2.11
N THR A 243 -3.97 -3.25 1.74
CA THR A 243 -3.95 -4.38 2.71
C THR A 243 -2.60 -4.46 3.43
N MET A 244 -1.47 -4.35 2.71
CA MET A 244 -0.13 -4.33 3.29
C MET A 244 0.00 -3.23 4.36
N TYR A 245 -0.40 -2.01 4.00
CA TYR A 245 -0.32 -0.84 4.87
C TYR A 245 -1.22 -0.96 6.12
N SER A 246 -2.38 -1.57 6.01
CA SER A 246 -3.22 -1.84 7.19
C SER A 246 -2.61 -2.89 8.11
N LEU A 247 -2.03 -3.95 7.53
CA LEU A 247 -1.45 -5.06 8.28
C LEU A 247 -0.18 -4.68 9.05
N VAL A 248 0.50 -3.57 8.69
CA VAL A 248 1.73 -3.14 9.35
C VAL A 248 1.56 -2.95 10.87
N SER A 249 0.36 -2.55 11.30
CA SER A 249 0.02 -2.38 12.71
C SER A 249 -0.27 -3.70 13.45
N LYS A 250 -0.40 -4.81 12.73
CA LYS A 250 -0.63 -6.17 13.28
C LYS A 250 0.65 -7.02 13.34
N THR A 251 1.78 -6.44 12.97
CA THR A 251 3.05 -7.16 12.90
C THR A 251 3.58 -7.55 14.28
N ASN A 252 4.35 -8.64 14.33
CA ASN A 252 4.96 -9.12 15.56
C ASN A 252 6.30 -8.41 15.80
N PRO A 253 6.45 -7.58 16.87
CA PRO A 253 7.67 -6.82 17.13
C PRO A 253 8.90 -7.70 17.44
N ASN A 254 8.71 -8.99 17.71
CA ASN A 254 9.82 -9.94 17.91
C ASN A 254 10.38 -10.52 16.59
N LYS A 255 9.80 -10.14 15.45
CA LYS A 255 10.27 -10.52 14.12
C LYS A 255 11.08 -9.41 13.49
N THR A 256 12.01 -9.75 12.61
CA THR A 256 12.73 -8.75 11.80
C THR A 256 11.76 -8.04 10.85
N ILE A 257 12.11 -6.84 10.38
CA ILE A 257 11.30 -6.11 9.39
C ILE A 257 11.10 -6.97 8.14
N SER A 258 12.13 -7.64 7.65
CA SER A 258 12.05 -8.61 6.55
C SER A 258 10.96 -9.67 6.77
N GLN A 259 10.97 -10.31 7.94
CA GLN A 259 9.98 -11.32 8.28
C GLN A 259 8.56 -10.75 8.39
N GLN A 260 8.43 -9.52 8.87
CA GLN A 260 7.14 -8.84 8.97
C GLN A 260 6.61 -8.47 7.58
N MET A 261 7.44 -7.91 6.71
CA MET A 261 7.06 -7.58 5.32
C MET A 261 6.69 -8.83 4.53
N TYR A 262 7.47 -9.89 4.65
CA TYR A 262 7.16 -11.18 4.02
C TYR A 262 5.82 -11.75 4.49
N TRP A 263 5.51 -11.66 5.79
CA TRP A 263 4.23 -12.08 6.34
C TRP A 263 3.09 -11.21 5.79
N MET A 264 3.23 -9.88 5.82
CA MET A 264 2.22 -8.96 5.29
C MET A 264 1.94 -9.22 3.81
N ALA A 265 2.97 -9.42 3.00
CA ALA A 265 2.84 -9.70 1.57
C ALA A 265 2.07 -11.00 1.31
N ASN A 266 2.34 -12.06 2.07
CA ASN A 266 1.58 -13.32 1.96
C ASN A 266 0.11 -13.17 2.39
N GLN A 267 -0.19 -12.33 3.39
CA GLN A 267 -1.57 -12.03 3.76
C GLN A 267 -2.26 -11.17 2.68
N ALA A 268 -1.57 -10.18 2.17
CA ALA A 268 -2.12 -9.31 1.11
C ALA A 268 -2.32 -10.05 -0.22
N ARG A 269 -1.54 -11.13 -0.50
CA ARG A 269 -1.75 -11.99 -1.66
C ARG A 269 -3.19 -12.55 -1.74
N GLU A 270 -3.85 -12.72 -0.58
CA GLU A 270 -5.22 -13.27 -0.52
C GLU A 270 -6.28 -12.35 -1.16
N VAL A 271 -6.00 -11.05 -1.34
CA VAL A 271 -6.92 -10.14 -2.05
C VAL A 271 -6.81 -10.22 -3.57
N LEU A 272 -5.75 -10.86 -4.07
CA LEU A 272 -5.55 -11.10 -5.50
C LEU A 272 -6.27 -12.39 -5.91
N PRO A 273 -7.22 -12.37 -6.85
CA PRO A 273 -7.85 -13.59 -7.35
C PRO A 273 -6.81 -14.55 -7.95
N ASP A 274 -6.87 -15.83 -7.63
CA ASP A 274 -5.88 -16.82 -8.08
C ASP A 274 -5.75 -16.89 -9.62
N SER A 275 -6.80 -16.55 -10.35
CA SER A 275 -6.81 -16.50 -11.82
C SER A 275 -6.23 -15.22 -12.41
N SER A 276 -5.92 -14.22 -11.57
CA SER A 276 -5.42 -12.93 -12.03
C SER A 276 -3.94 -12.99 -12.41
N TYR A 277 -3.53 -12.17 -13.37
CA TYR A 277 -2.10 -12.05 -13.68
C TYR A 277 -1.33 -11.41 -12.51
N ALA A 278 -1.97 -10.54 -11.72
CA ALA A 278 -1.35 -9.97 -10.53
C ALA A 278 -0.97 -11.06 -9.50
N ALA A 279 -1.86 -12.04 -9.27
CA ALA A 279 -1.57 -13.19 -8.42
C ALA A 279 -0.40 -14.02 -8.96
N GLN A 280 -0.38 -14.30 -10.27
CA GLN A 280 0.69 -15.04 -10.92
C GLN A 280 2.04 -14.28 -10.85
N MET A 281 2.03 -12.96 -11.03
CA MET A 281 3.20 -12.11 -10.87
C MET A 281 3.77 -12.18 -9.45
N PHE A 282 2.91 -12.11 -8.44
CA PHE A 282 3.31 -12.25 -7.04
C PHE A 282 3.96 -13.62 -6.79
N ASP A 283 3.26 -14.69 -7.15
CA ASP A 283 3.71 -16.06 -6.89
C ASP A 283 5.02 -16.38 -7.67
N TYR A 284 5.15 -15.90 -8.90
CA TYR A 284 6.34 -16.06 -9.71
C TYR A 284 7.55 -15.31 -9.14
N THR A 285 7.40 -14.03 -8.80
CA THR A 285 8.46 -13.20 -8.21
C THR A 285 8.94 -13.78 -6.88
N LYS A 286 7.99 -14.16 -6.01
CA LYS A 286 8.27 -14.82 -4.74
C LYS A 286 9.03 -16.13 -4.93
N LYS A 287 8.62 -16.98 -5.87
CA LYS A 287 9.30 -18.24 -6.18
C LYS A 287 10.76 -18.04 -6.61
N LEU A 288 11.03 -17.03 -7.44
CA LEU A 288 12.40 -16.72 -7.87
C LEU A 288 13.25 -16.24 -6.69
N PHE A 289 12.71 -15.38 -5.83
CA PHE A 289 13.37 -14.94 -4.60
C PHE A 289 13.68 -16.13 -3.68
N GLU A 290 12.70 -16.99 -3.37
CA GLU A 290 12.88 -18.18 -2.53
C GLU A 290 13.88 -19.19 -3.13
N SER A 291 14.03 -19.21 -4.45
CA SER A 291 15.02 -20.04 -5.15
C SER A 291 16.43 -19.45 -5.14
N GLY A 292 16.64 -18.28 -4.53
CA GLY A 292 17.96 -17.64 -4.45
C GLY A 292 18.47 -17.03 -5.77
N ILE A 293 17.58 -16.80 -6.73
CA ILE A 293 17.91 -16.09 -7.98
C ILE A 293 18.23 -14.64 -7.63
N GLN A 294 19.21 -14.02 -8.31
CA GLN A 294 19.56 -12.62 -8.05
C GLN A 294 18.47 -11.67 -8.55
N TRP A 295 18.35 -10.49 -7.94
CA TRP A 295 17.27 -9.56 -8.22
C TRP A 295 17.24 -9.08 -9.69
N GLU A 296 18.41 -8.87 -10.29
CA GLU A 296 18.52 -8.49 -11.71
C GLU A 296 17.96 -9.59 -12.62
N GLN A 297 18.30 -10.84 -12.34
CA GLN A 297 17.80 -11.99 -13.12
C GLN A 297 16.29 -12.20 -12.89
N THR A 298 15.81 -11.92 -11.69
CA THR A 298 14.37 -11.96 -11.37
C THR A 298 13.63 -10.88 -12.15
N ARG A 299 14.11 -9.64 -12.15
CA ARG A 299 13.57 -8.53 -12.93
C ARG A 299 13.56 -8.86 -14.43
N ASP A 300 14.67 -9.36 -14.97
CA ASP A 300 14.76 -9.74 -16.37
C ASP A 300 13.79 -10.88 -16.72
N SER A 301 13.62 -11.85 -15.82
CA SER A 301 12.63 -12.93 -15.99
C SER A 301 11.20 -12.43 -16.01
N ILE A 302 10.87 -11.44 -15.17
CA ILE A 302 9.57 -10.74 -15.17
C ILE A 302 9.36 -10.01 -16.49
N TYR A 303 10.35 -9.25 -16.95
CA TYR A 303 10.31 -8.55 -18.24
C TYR A 303 10.00 -9.52 -19.39
N PHE A 304 10.76 -10.61 -19.50
CA PHE A 304 10.55 -11.59 -20.58
C PHE A 304 9.20 -12.30 -20.46
N ARG A 305 8.81 -12.73 -19.26
CA ARG A 305 7.57 -13.46 -19.07
C ARG A 305 6.33 -12.61 -19.39
N TYR A 306 6.28 -11.41 -18.86
CA TYR A 306 5.06 -10.61 -18.90
C TYR A 306 5.07 -9.59 -20.04
N GLN A 307 6.10 -8.80 -20.18
CA GLN A 307 6.10 -7.72 -21.18
C GLN A 307 6.43 -8.23 -22.58
N VAL A 308 7.33 -9.21 -22.71
CA VAL A 308 7.72 -9.79 -24.02
C VAL A 308 6.77 -10.91 -24.45
N ASN A 309 6.60 -11.92 -23.57
CA ASN A 309 5.83 -13.13 -23.91
C ASN A 309 4.33 -13.01 -23.60
N GLN A 310 3.92 -12.01 -22.80
CA GLN A 310 2.52 -11.77 -22.43
C GLN A 310 1.85 -13.01 -21.82
N GLU A 311 2.56 -13.69 -20.91
CA GLU A 311 2.05 -14.90 -20.25
C GLU A 311 0.99 -14.54 -19.18
N ASP A 312 0.26 -15.56 -18.70
CA ASP A 312 -0.73 -15.48 -17.63
C ASP A 312 -1.90 -14.50 -17.93
N GLY A 313 -2.15 -14.20 -19.20
CA GLY A 313 -3.19 -13.26 -19.61
C GLY A 313 -2.78 -11.79 -19.56
N TYR A 314 -1.53 -11.48 -19.26
CA TYR A 314 -1.01 -10.13 -19.32
C TYR A 314 -0.77 -9.72 -20.78
N ASP A 315 -1.69 -8.95 -21.36
CA ASP A 315 -1.66 -8.54 -22.76
C ASP A 315 -1.56 -7.02 -22.98
N ILE A 316 -1.28 -6.27 -21.94
CA ILE A 316 -1.24 -4.79 -21.95
C ILE A 316 -0.25 -4.25 -22.98
N THR A 317 0.88 -4.92 -23.14
CA THR A 317 1.91 -4.54 -24.12
C THR A 317 1.36 -4.53 -25.55
N SER A 318 0.48 -5.47 -25.91
CA SER A 318 -0.13 -5.55 -27.23
C SER A 318 -1.17 -4.47 -27.51
N LYS A 319 -1.75 -3.88 -26.45
CA LYS A 319 -2.73 -2.79 -26.58
C LYS A 319 -2.08 -1.47 -26.98
N ASN A 320 -0.76 -1.36 -26.93
CA ASN A 320 0.01 -0.16 -27.27
C ASN A 320 -0.50 1.13 -26.61
N LEU A 321 -0.97 0.98 -25.35
CA LEU A 321 -1.44 2.09 -24.53
C LEU A 321 -0.19 2.82 -24.02
N TYR A 322 0.21 3.87 -24.72
CA TYR A 322 1.37 4.66 -24.38
C TYR A 322 2.62 3.81 -23.99
N CYS A 323 3.79 4.11 -24.51
CA CYS A 323 5.08 3.42 -24.25
C CYS A 323 5.00 1.88 -24.08
N ASN A 324 4.13 1.19 -24.83
CA ASN A 324 3.93 -0.27 -24.73
C ASN A 324 3.54 -0.74 -23.33
N GLY A 325 2.77 0.06 -22.59
CA GLY A 325 2.31 -0.26 -21.24
C GLY A 325 3.37 -0.08 -20.16
N CYS A 326 4.30 0.85 -20.32
CA CYS A 326 5.33 1.13 -19.30
C CYS A 326 4.74 1.63 -17.97
N PHE A 327 3.57 2.26 -18.00
CA PHE A 327 2.78 2.65 -16.82
C PHE A 327 1.72 1.61 -16.43
N ALA A 328 1.74 0.40 -16.98
CA ALA A 328 0.76 -0.60 -16.61
C ALA A 328 0.93 -1.07 -15.16
N ALA A 329 -0.18 -1.20 -14.43
CA ALA A 329 -0.18 -1.63 -13.05
C ALA A 329 0.56 -2.96 -12.84
N GLY A 330 0.36 -3.94 -13.74
CA GLY A 330 0.94 -5.28 -13.62
C GLY A 330 2.46 -5.30 -13.63
N ILE A 331 3.11 -4.71 -14.66
CA ILE A 331 4.58 -4.76 -14.76
C ILE A 331 5.23 -3.97 -13.62
N ASN A 332 4.66 -2.84 -13.22
CA ASN A 332 5.14 -2.02 -12.10
C ASN A 332 4.91 -2.73 -10.75
N PHE A 333 3.80 -3.44 -10.59
CA PHE A 333 3.59 -4.30 -9.43
C PHE A 333 4.66 -5.40 -9.32
N ALA A 334 4.93 -6.11 -10.40
CA ALA A 334 5.96 -7.15 -10.41
C ALA A 334 7.36 -6.57 -10.13
N ALA A 335 7.68 -5.40 -10.69
CA ALA A 335 8.90 -4.66 -10.41
C ALA A 335 9.00 -4.24 -8.93
N SER A 336 7.90 -3.74 -8.36
CA SER A 336 7.85 -3.36 -6.94
C SER A 336 8.09 -4.54 -6.00
N LEU A 337 7.56 -5.73 -6.34
CA LEU A 337 7.81 -6.95 -5.58
C LEU A 337 9.29 -7.36 -5.60
N VAL A 338 10.04 -7.06 -6.67
CA VAL A 338 11.50 -7.26 -6.70
C VAL A 338 12.16 -6.39 -5.63
N SER A 339 11.86 -5.10 -5.58
CA SER A 339 12.47 -4.22 -4.56
C SER A 339 12.08 -4.63 -3.14
N MET A 340 10.83 -5.02 -2.91
CA MET A 340 10.33 -5.47 -1.61
C MET A 340 11.03 -6.74 -1.12
N PHE A 341 11.02 -7.81 -1.93
CA PHE A 341 11.59 -9.09 -1.50
C PHE A 341 13.10 -9.02 -1.33
N TYR A 342 13.80 -8.41 -2.28
CA TYR A 342 15.27 -8.37 -2.27
C TYR A 342 15.81 -7.24 -1.38
N GLY A 343 15.03 -6.22 -1.07
CA GLY A 343 15.35 -5.20 -0.08
C GLY A 343 15.35 -5.74 1.34
N GLU A 344 14.56 -6.79 1.62
CA GLU A 344 14.52 -7.51 2.90
C GLU A 344 14.24 -6.61 4.11
N GLY A 345 13.47 -5.52 3.89
CA GLY A 345 13.10 -4.57 4.93
C GLY A 345 14.21 -3.59 5.34
N ASP A 346 15.32 -3.57 4.65
CA ASP A 346 16.33 -2.51 4.74
C ASP A 346 15.94 -1.37 3.81
N ILE A 347 15.62 -0.19 4.36
CA ILE A 347 15.14 0.96 3.58
C ILE A 347 16.14 1.41 2.53
N VAL A 348 17.44 1.44 2.86
CA VAL A 348 18.52 1.84 1.94
C VAL A 348 18.63 0.88 0.77
N LYS A 349 18.65 -0.41 1.08
CA LYS A 349 18.74 -1.49 0.07
C LYS A 349 17.48 -1.55 -0.80
N THR A 350 16.30 -1.39 -0.21
CA THR A 350 15.01 -1.42 -0.91
C THR A 350 14.92 -0.28 -1.92
N ILE A 351 15.23 0.94 -1.51
CA ILE A 351 15.22 2.11 -2.41
C ILE A 351 16.23 1.91 -3.55
N LYS A 352 17.48 1.50 -3.26
CA LYS A 352 18.48 1.23 -4.31
C LYS A 352 18.00 0.23 -5.36
N ILE A 353 17.40 -0.87 -4.92
CA ILE A 353 16.89 -1.88 -5.85
C ILE A 353 15.73 -1.32 -6.67
N GLY A 354 14.77 -0.64 -6.03
CA GLY A 354 13.62 -0.04 -6.71
C GLY A 354 14.06 0.95 -7.79
N THR A 355 14.94 1.90 -7.44
CA THR A 355 15.53 2.87 -8.37
C THR A 355 16.18 2.21 -9.59
N LEU A 356 16.85 1.06 -9.42
CA LEU A 356 17.54 0.36 -10.49
C LEU A 356 16.67 -0.66 -11.25
N THR A 357 15.44 -0.90 -10.82
CA THR A 357 14.59 -1.95 -11.39
C THR A 357 14.08 -1.58 -12.78
N GLY A 358 13.78 -0.31 -13.03
CA GLY A 358 13.26 0.19 -14.31
C GLY A 358 11.76 0.48 -14.26
N TRP A 359 11.20 0.82 -15.40
CA TRP A 359 9.83 1.33 -15.60
C TRP A 359 9.60 2.59 -14.76
N ASP A 360 8.50 2.66 -14.08
CA ASP A 360 8.11 3.73 -13.16
C ASP A 360 8.81 3.53 -11.81
N SER A 361 10.10 3.84 -11.76
CA SER A 361 10.96 3.43 -10.65
C SER A 361 10.73 4.20 -9.35
N ASP A 362 10.16 5.37 -9.39
CA ASP A 362 9.80 6.18 -8.22
C ASP A 362 8.60 5.63 -7.47
N ASN A 363 7.60 5.06 -8.17
CA ASN A 363 6.45 4.45 -7.53
C ASN A 363 6.82 3.28 -6.60
N PRO A 364 7.50 2.20 -7.04
CA PRO A 364 7.86 1.12 -6.13
C PRO A 364 8.80 1.57 -5.01
N THR A 365 9.63 2.58 -5.25
CA THR A 365 10.47 3.12 -4.19
C THR A 365 9.66 3.91 -3.18
N ALA A 366 8.76 4.80 -3.60
CA ALA A 366 7.86 5.57 -2.74
C ALA A 366 7.04 4.64 -1.84
N THR A 367 6.33 3.69 -2.43
CA THR A 367 5.52 2.71 -1.70
C THR A 367 6.30 2.00 -0.60
N TRP A 368 7.45 1.40 -0.91
CA TRP A 368 8.19 0.66 0.13
C TRP A 368 8.99 1.57 1.05
N GLY A 369 9.45 2.73 0.56
CA GLY A 369 10.06 3.75 1.38
C GLY A 369 9.09 4.28 2.44
N GLY A 370 7.85 4.53 2.07
CA GLY A 370 6.75 4.90 2.95
C GLY A 370 6.43 3.81 3.98
N LEU A 371 6.22 2.57 3.54
CA LEU A 371 5.89 1.46 4.43
C LEU A 371 7.01 1.14 5.43
N ILE A 372 8.26 1.02 4.97
CA ILE A 372 9.41 0.78 5.86
C ILE A 372 9.63 2.00 6.75
N GLY A 373 9.50 3.20 6.19
CA GLY A 373 9.56 4.45 6.95
C GLY A 373 8.54 4.50 8.10
N PHE A 374 7.30 4.08 7.85
CA PHE A 374 6.30 3.90 8.90
C PHE A 374 6.75 2.88 9.96
N MET A 375 7.36 1.76 9.55
CA MET A 375 7.79 0.72 10.50
C MET A 375 8.90 1.19 11.44
N ILE A 376 9.85 1.98 10.94
CA ILE A 376 11.04 2.39 11.70
C ILE A 376 10.94 3.80 12.32
N GLY A 377 9.96 4.61 11.89
CA GLY A 377 9.76 5.97 12.36
C GLY A 377 10.88 6.92 11.93
N LYS A 378 10.74 8.21 12.32
CA LYS A 378 11.72 9.26 12.01
C LYS A 378 13.14 8.90 12.40
N GLU A 379 13.35 8.52 13.66
CA GLU A 379 14.69 8.21 14.18
C GLU A 379 15.33 7.01 13.47
N GLY A 380 14.52 6.02 13.10
CA GLY A 380 14.97 4.86 12.34
C GLY A 380 15.49 5.24 10.95
N ILE A 381 14.80 6.14 10.25
CA ILE A 381 15.22 6.67 8.96
C ILE A 381 16.52 7.47 9.10
N GLU A 382 16.57 8.44 10.03
CA GLU A 382 17.75 9.25 10.27
C GLU A 382 18.99 8.40 10.62
N LYS A 383 18.79 7.31 11.35
CA LYS A 383 19.84 6.34 11.67
C LYS A 383 20.27 5.53 10.44
N ALA A 384 19.33 5.06 9.62
CA ALA A 384 19.63 4.25 8.43
C ALA A 384 20.47 5.03 7.42
N PHE A 385 20.20 6.32 7.25
CA PHE A 385 20.92 7.20 6.34
C PHE A 385 22.06 8.01 7.01
N ASN A 386 22.21 7.88 8.33
CA ASN A 386 23.21 8.63 9.14
C ASN A 386 23.16 10.14 8.90
N ARG A 387 21.95 10.73 8.82
CA ARG A 387 21.76 12.18 8.63
C ARG A 387 20.39 12.66 9.12
N LYS A 388 20.27 13.99 9.23
CA LYS A 388 18.98 14.66 9.46
C LYS A 388 18.40 15.15 8.15
N PHE A 389 17.09 15.27 8.09
CA PHE A 389 16.34 15.67 6.90
C PHE A 389 15.43 16.87 7.16
N SER A 390 15.05 17.54 6.10
CA SER A 390 13.96 18.51 6.14
C SER A 390 12.66 17.83 6.58
N ASN A 391 11.89 18.54 7.38
CA ASN A 391 10.53 18.16 7.75
C ASN A 391 9.45 18.94 7.00
N LYS A 392 9.84 19.77 6.00
CA LYS A 392 8.94 20.62 5.24
C LYS A 392 8.57 19.99 3.91
N TYR A 393 7.31 20.15 3.55
CA TYR A 393 6.73 19.62 2.31
C TYR A 393 5.96 20.71 1.56
N ASN A 394 6.13 20.80 0.25
CA ASN A 394 5.48 21.77 -0.62
C ASN A 394 4.53 21.04 -1.59
N ILE A 395 3.24 20.97 -1.23
CA ILE A 395 2.22 20.38 -2.08
C ILE A 395 1.93 21.23 -3.33
N HIS A 396 2.26 22.54 -3.33
CA HIS A 396 2.03 23.39 -4.48
C HIS A 396 3.06 23.21 -5.61
N ARG A 397 4.07 22.30 -5.47
CA ARG A 397 4.86 21.92 -6.64
C ARG A 397 3.96 21.33 -7.72
N THR A 398 3.10 20.39 -7.36
CA THR A 398 2.23 19.66 -8.31
C THR A 398 0.76 20.02 -8.20
N ARG A 399 0.29 20.48 -7.04
CA ARG A 399 -1.13 20.78 -6.75
C ARG A 399 -1.34 22.25 -6.43
N GLN A 400 -2.57 22.66 -6.08
CA GLN A 400 -2.93 24.06 -5.79
C GLN A 400 -4.02 24.18 -4.71
N ASN A 401 -4.26 25.43 -4.28
CA ASN A 401 -5.36 25.78 -3.37
C ASN A 401 -5.32 25.12 -2.00
N PHE A 402 -4.13 24.75 -1.51
CA PHE A 402 -3.94 24.30 -0.14
C PHE A 402 -3.58 25.47 0.79
N PRO A 403 -3.83 25.35 2.11
CA PRO A 403 -3.48 26.39 3.09
C PRO A 403 -1.96 26.70 3.12
N ASN A 404 -1.59 27.82 3.73
CA ASN A 404 -0.21 28.22 4.00
C ASN A 404 0.68 28.29 2.73
N GLY A 405 0.10 28.63 1.58
CA GLY A 405 0.84 28.67 0.33
C GLY A 405 1.36 27.28 -0.12
N GLY A 406 0.73 26.21 0.34
CA GLY A 406 1.11 24.85 0.00
C GLY A 406 2.23 24.26 0.87
N ILE A 407 2.76 25.02 1.82
CA ILE A 407 3.81 24.53 2.72
C ILE A 407 3.20 23.86 3.95
N ASP A 408 3.57 22.62 4.18
CA ASP A 408 3.21 21.82 5.36
C ASP A 408 4.46 21.25 6.04
N SER A 409 4.29 20.54 7.13
CA SER A 409 5.35 19.79 7.80
C SER A 409 4.93 18.35 8.04
N PHE A 410 5.87 17.42 8.05
CA PHE A 410 5.56 16.01 8.32
C PHE A 410 4.93 15.82 9.70
N GLU A 411 5.27 16.68 10.70
CA GLU A 411 4.59 16.68 11.99
C GLU A 411 3.10 16.99 11.88
N ASN A 412 2.74 18.03 11.09
CA ASN A 412 1.35 18.42 10.89
C ASN A 412 0.60 17.41 10.00
N MET A 413 1.28 16.87 8.98
CA MET A 413 0.73 15.80 8.14
C MET A 413 0.43 14.55 8.97
N ALA A 414 1.34 14.15 9.85
CA ALA A 414 1.13 13.04 10.79
C ALA A 414 0.01 13.30 11.80
N GLU A 415 -0.10 14.53 12.32
CA GLU A 415 -1.21 14.92 13.21
C GLU A 415 -2.57 14.83 12.52
N LYS A 416 -2.67 15.33 11.28
CA LYS A 416 -3.92 15.23 10.49
C LYS A 416 -4.28 13.78 10.20
N GLY A 417 -3.28 12.94 9.83
CA GLY A 417 -3.47 11.51 9.62
C GLY A 417 -3.94 10.80 10.88
N LEU A 418 -3.39 11.15 12.06
CA LEU A 418 -3.82 10.63 13.35
C LEU A 418 -5.30 10.97 13.63
N ILE A 419 -5.71 12.22 13.34
CA ILE A 419 -7.11 12.66 13.53
C ILE A 419 -8.06 11.91 12.60
N VAL A 420 -7.67 11.66 11.34
CA VAL A 420 -8.45 10.83 10.41
C VAL A 420 -8.55 9.40 10.96
N THR A 421 -7.44 8.81 11.41
CA THR A 421 -7.43 7.46 12.00
C THR A 421 -8.28 7.38 13.28
N ASP A 422 -8.27 8.39 14.15
CA ASP A 422 -9.14 8.47 15.33
C ASP A 422 -10.62 8.31 14.98
N ARG A 423 -11.06 8.94 13.87
CA ARG A 423 -12.45 8.82 13.39
C ARG A 423 -12.71 7.42 12.84
N VAL A 424 -11.84 6.92 11.98
CA VAL A 424 -11.99 5.58 11.40
C VAL A 424 -12.05 4.51 12.49
N VAL A 425 -11.19 4.61 13.51
CA VAL A 425 -11.22 3.70 14.67
C VAL A 425 -12.58 3.73 15.37
N LYS A 426 -13.15 4.90 15.59
CA LYS A 426 -14.44 5.04 16.30
C LYS A 426 -15.63 4.66 15.42
N GLU A 427 -15.68 5.16 14.20
CA GLU A 427 -16.88 5.13 13.37
C GLU A 427 -16.97 3.87 12.51
N GLU A 428 -15.82 3.33 12.06
CA GLU A 428 -15.77 2.21 11.12
C GLU A 428 -15.33 0.89 11.76
N MET A 429 -14.47 0.95 12.78
CA MET A 429 -13.91 -0.24 13.40
C MET A 429 -14.64 -0.66 14.68
N GLY A 430 -15.51 0.20 15.27
CA GLY A 430 -16.09 -0.03 16.57
C GLY A 430 -15.06 -0.01 17.72
N GLY A 431 -13.92 0.65 17.49
CA GLY A 431 -12.88 0.81 18.48
C GLY A 431 -13.13 1.99 19.41
N THR A 432 -12.28 2.12 20.43
CA THR A 432 -12.34 3.20 21.42
C THR A 432 -10.97 3.84 21.59
N ILE A 433 -10.96 5.06 22.13
CA ILE A 433 -9.74 5.79 22.50
C ILE A 433 -9.68 5.90 24.03
N ASP A 434 -8.65 5.34 24.63
CA ASP A 434 -8.28 5.56 26.02
C ASP A 434 -7.37 6.80 26.07
N LEU A 435 -7.92 7.94 26.48
CA LEU A 435 -7.20 9.22 26.52
C LEU A 435 -6.17 9.28 27.65
N GLU A 436 -6.32 8.52 28.72
CA GLU A 436 -5.36 8.49 29.84
C GLU A 436 -4.08 7.78 29.41
N LYS A 437 -4.20 6.69 28.66
CA LYS A 437 -3.08 5.90 28.15
C LYS A 437 -2.61 6.35 26.77
N ASN A 438 -3.37 7.21 26.11
CA ASN A 438 -3.19 7.67 24.73
C ASN A 438 -3.06 6.49 23.73
N ILE A 439 -4.04 5.55 23.80
CA ILE A 439 -4.06 4.35 22.95
C ILE A 439 -5.43 4.18 22.27
N TRP A 440 -5.41 3.54 21.12
CA TRP A 440 -6.60 2.91 20.54
C TRP A 440 -6.77 1.49 21.10
N ILE A 441 -8.01 1.09 21.29
CA ILE A 441 -8.43 -0.29 21.55
C ILE A 441 -9.31 -0.69 20.37
N ILE A 442 -8.79 -1.53 19.49
CA ILE A 442 -9.41 -1.88 18.21
C ILE A 442 -9.83 -3.34 18.22
N PRO A 443 -11.12 -3.67 18.00
CA PRO A 443 -11.57 -5.05 17.89
C PRO A 443 -11.05 -5.66 16.59
N LEU A 444 -10.45 -6.83 16.68
CA LEU A 444 -10.04 -7.64 15.54
C LEU A 444 -11.18 -8.62 15.22
N LYS A 445 -11.74 -8.54 14.01
CA LYS A 445 -12.63 -9.60 13.55
C LYS A 445 -11.80 -10.88 13.39
N GLU A 446 -12.35 -12.01 13.88
CA GLU A 446 -11.78 -13.32 13.56
C GLU A 446 -11.79 -13.46 12.03
N SER A 447 -10.63 -13.85 11.47
CA SER A 447 -10.56 -14.33 10.08
C SER A 447 -11.50 -15.52 10.00
N LYS A 448 -12.54 -15.44 9.18
CA LYS A 448 -13.44 -16.57 8.94
C LYS A 448 -12.72 -17.65 8.18
#